data_db47a0558f16ca6844a403b73a6c7d06
#
_entry.id   db47a0558f16ca6844a403b73a6c7d06
#
_cell.length_a   1.000
_cell.length_b   1.000
_cell.length_c   1.000
_cell.angle_alpha   90.00
_cell.angle_beta   90.00
_cell.angle_gamma   90.00
#
_symmetry.space_group_name_H-M   'P 1'
#
loop_
_entity.id
_entity.type
_entity.pdbx_description
1 polymer ?
#
loop_
_entity_poly.entity_id
_entity_poly.type
_entity_poly.pdbx_seq_one_letter_code
_entity_poly.pdbx_strand_id
1 'polypeptide(L)'
;MDTIVGMIWVALGSVLGGMARFRLSGFVARRVGETFPWGTMVVNVSGAFVIGVLAASAAGHGVFAAVRPWQFAVTGFLGCYTTVSSFSLQTLALARDGEMARASGNLLLSLSLCLAAVAAGFAAGLHVFG
;
A
#
# COMPACT_ATOMS: atom_id res chain seq x y z
N MET A 1 1.64 26.96 -11.87
CA MET A 1 0.22 26.57 -11.93
C MET A 1 0.05 25.05 -11.86
N ASP A 2 0.71 24.30 -12.75
CA ASP A 2 0.58 22.83 -12.77
C ASP A 2 1.10 22.16 -11.50
N THR A 3 2.19 22.67 -10.93
CA THR A 3 2.74 22.15 -9.68
C THR A 3 1.75 22.30 -8.54
N ILE A 4 1.09 23.46 -8.42
CA ILE A 4 0.11 23.71 -7.36
C ILE A 4 -1.10 22.79 -7.53
N VAL A 5 -1.61 22.66 -8.76
CA VAL A 5 -2.75 21.77 -9.05
C VAL A 5 -2.38 20.32 -8.73
N GLY A 6 -1.17 19.89 -9.10
CA GLY A 6 -0.68 18.55 -8.76
C GLY A 6 -0.63 18.32 -7.26
N MET A 7 -0.15 19.31 -6.51
CA MET A 7 -0.10 19.23 -5.04
C MET A 7 -1.49 19.07 -4.43
N ILE A 8 -2.49 19.77 -4.99
CA ILE A 8 -3.87 19.63 -4.53
C ILE A 8 -4.40 18.22 -4.77
N TRP A 9 -4.16 17.66 -5.96
CA TRP A 9 -4.59 16.29 -6.26
C TRP A 9 -3.92 15.26 -5.32
N VAL A 10 -2.62 15.41 -5.10
CA VAL A 10 -1.88 14.55 -4.17
C VAL A 10 -2.43 14.70 -2.76
N ALA A 11 -2.68 15.94 -2.30
CA ALA A 11 -3.21 16.19 -0.96
C ALA A 11 -4.57 15.54 -0.75
N LEU A 12 -5.48 15.67 -1.72
CA LEU A 12 -6.81 15.05 -1.64
C LEU A 12 -6.72 13.52 -1.56
N GLY A 13 -5.90 12.93 -2.42
CA GLY A 13 -5.65 11.49 -2.38
C GLY A 13 -5.04 11.06 -1.06
N SER A 14 -4.09 11.82 -0.53
CA SER A 14 -3.39 11.54 0.72
C SER A 14 -4.33 11.48 1.92
N VAL A 15 -5.27 12.43 2.01
CA VAL A 15 -6.27 12.44 3.09
C VAL A 15 -7.09 11.16 3.06
N LEU A 16 -7.61 10.80 1.89
CA LEU A 16 -8.43 9.61 1.73
C LEU A 16 -7.62 8.33 1.98
N GLY A 17 -6.40 8.26 1.48
CA GLY A 17 -5.52 7.10 1.67
C GLY A 17 -5.14 6.89 3.13
N GLY A 18 -4.78 7.96 3.83
CA GLY A 18 -4.46 7.90 5.25
C GLY A 18 -5.64 7.46 6.10
N MET A 19 -6.84 7.97 5.80
CA MET A 19 -8.07 7.55 6.48
C MET A 19 -8.39 6.08 6.22
N ALA A 20 -8.23 5.63 4.98
CA ALA A 20 -8.47 4.23 4.61
C ALA A 20 -7.50 3.30 5.34
N ARG A 21 -6.21 3.67 5.41
CA ARG A 21 -5.22 2.91 6.15
C ARG A 21 -5.60 2.78 7.63
N PHE A 22 -5.93 3.89 8.24
CA PHE A 22 -6.28 3.91 9.66
C PHE A 22 -7.46 2.98 9.94
N ARG A 23 -8.50 3.07 9.13
CA ARG A 23 -9.71 2.25 9.32
C ARG A 23 -9.45 0.76 9.05
N LEU A 24 -8.79 0.44 7.97
CA LEU A 24 -8.56 -0.95 7.59
C LEU A 24 -7.58 -1.63 8.54
N SER A 25 -6.45 -0.99 8.86
CA SER A 25 -5.48 -1.58 9.78
C SER A 25 -6.08 -1.76 11.18
N GLY A 26 -6.87 -0.80 11.64
CA GLY A 26 -7.57 -0.91 12.91
C GLY A 26 -8.62 -2.02 12.91
N PHE A 27 -9.38 -2.15 11.82
CA PHE A 27 -10.37 -3.22 11.68
C PHE A 27 -9.71 -4.59 11.75
N VAL A 28 -8.61 -4.79 11.02
CA VAL A 28 -7.90 -6.07 11.02
C VAL A 28 -7.33 -6.35 12.42
N ALA A 29 -6.74 -5.36 13.07
CA ALA A 29 -6.19 -5.52 14.42
C ALA A 29 -7.28 -5.94 15.42
N ARG A 30 -8.47 -5.36 15.34
CA ARG A 30 -9.59 -5.73 16.20
C ARG A 30 -10.12 -7.13 15.93
N ARG A 31 -9.98 -7.62 14.70
CA ARG A 31 -10.48 -8.95 14.32
C ARG A 31 -9.49 -10.07 14.61
N VAL A 32 -8.21 -9.84 14.36
CA VAL A 32 -7.17 -10.89 14.42
C VAL A 32 -6.23 -10.71 15.60
N GLY A 33 -6.29 -9.57 16.29
CA GLY A 33 -5.37 -9.25 17.38
C GLY A 33 -4.11 -8.56 16.90
N GLU A 34 -3.26 -8.17 17.85
CA GLU A 34 -2.08 -7.36 17.58
C GLU A 34 -0.77 -8.06 17.96
N THR A 35 -0.81 -9.37 18.22
CA THR A 35 0.40 -10.16 18.52
C THR A 35 1.35 -10.20 17.32
N PHE A 36 0.80 -10.04 16.13
CA PHE A 36 1.54 -9.92 14.88
C PHE A 36 0.89 -8.77 14.08
N PRO A 37 1.68 -7.96 13.34
CA PRO A 37 1.14 -6.76 12.67
C PRO A 37 0.37 -7.08 11.38
N TRP A 38 -0.72 -7.84 11.51
CA TRP A 38 -1.55 -8.23 10.36
C TRP A 38 -2.20 -7.03 9.68
N GLY A 39 -2.60 -6.02 10.47
CA GLY A 39 -3.24 -4.82 9.90
C GLY A 39 -2.35 -4.09 8.92
N THR A 40 -1.10 -3.83 9.31
CA THR A 40 -0.11 -3.19 8.46
C THR A 40 0.21 -4.05 7.23
N MET A 41 0.31 -5.36 7.42
CA MET A 41 0.57 -6.29 6.32
C MET A 41 -0.55 -6.27 5.30
N VAL A 42 -1.81 -6.34 5.73
CA VAL A 42 -2.97 -6.31 4.85
C VAL A 42 -2.99 -5.01 4.04
N VAL A 43 -2.75 -3.88 4.70
CA VAL A 43 -2.72 -2.58 4.05
C VAL A 43 -1.64 -2.52 2.98
N ASN A 44 -0.43 -2.95 3.32
CA ASN A 44 0.70 -2.88 2.38
C ASN A 44 0.54 -3.86 1.22
N VAL A 45 0.09 -5.07 1.49
CA VAL A 45 -0.11 -6.10 0.45
C VAL A 45 -1.24 -5.68 -0.50
N SER A 46 -2.38 -5.21 0.05
CA SER A 46 -3.49 -4.75 -0.79
C SER A 46 -3.09 -3.53 -1.62
N GLY A 47 -2.34 -2.60 -1.03
CA GLY A 47 -1.82 -1.44 -1.76
C GLY A 47 -0.86 -1.84 -2.86
N ALA A 48 0.00 -2.81 -2.62
CA ALA A 48 0.93 -3.34 -3.63
C ALA A 48 0.16 -3.96 -4.81
N PHE A 49 -0.90 -4.71 -4.53
CA PHE A 49 -1.73 -5.27 -5.59
C PHE A 49 -2.38 -4.16 -6.42
N VAL A 50 -2.98 -3.17 -5.77
CA VAL A 50 -3.67 -2.07 -6.44
C VAL A 50 -2.71 -1.27 -7.31
N ILE A 51 -1.51 -0.95 -6.81
CA ILE A 51 -0.55 -0.19 -7.63
C ILE A 51 -0.11 -1.00 -8.85
N GLY A 52 -0.01 -2.31 -8.73
CA GLY A 52 0.27 -3.18 -9.86
C GLY A 52 -0.81 -3.07 -10.94
N VAL A 53 -2.08 -3.13 -10.55
CA VAL A 53 -3.21 -2.97 -11.47
C VAL A 53 -3.19 -1.58 -12.12
N LEU A 54 -2.99 -0.53 -11.34
CA LEU A 54 -2.96 0.84 -11.87
C LEU A 54 -1.78 1.07 -12.81
N ALA A 55 -0.64 0.49 -12.52
CA ALA A 55 0.54 0.56 -13.40
C ALA A 55 0.27 -0.11 -14.74
N ALA A 56 -0.41 -1.26 -14.74
CA ALA A 56 -0.81 -1.93 -15.96
C ALA A 56 -1.81 -1.09 -16.78
N SER A 57 -2.77 -0.48 -16.09
CA SER A 57 -3.72 0.44 -16.74
C SER A 57 -2.99 1.62 -17.39
N ALA A 58 -2.02 2.19 -16.70
CA ALA A 58 -1.23 3.31 -17.24
C ALA A 58 -0.42 2.88 -18.47
N ALA A 59 0.19 1.69 -18.41
CA ALA A 59 0.95 1.14 -19.54
C ALA A 59 0.05 0.89 -20.77
N GLY A 60 -1.22 0.55 -20.53
CA GLY A 60 -2.21 0.34 -21.59
C GLY A 60 -2.91 1.61 -22.06
N HIS A 61 -2.38 2.77 -21.70
CA HIS A 61 -2.92 4.11 -22.07
C HIS A 61 -4.31 4.35 -21.46
N GLY A 62 -4.60 3.77 -20.30
CA GLY A 62 -5.86 4.00 -19.59
C GLY A 62 -5.88 5.33 -18.84
N VAL A 63 -6.92 5.54 -18.04
CA VAL A 63 -7.13 6.78 -17.28
C VAL A 63 -5.91 7.15 -16.45
N PHE A 64 -5.25 6.15 -15.87
CA PHE A 64 -4.10 6.37 -14.98
C PHE A 64 -2.79 6.64 -15.74
N ALA A 65 -2.81 6.64 -17.07
CA ALA A 65 -1.69 7.17 -17.87
C ALA A 65 -1.64 8.70 -17.78
N ALA A 66 -2.75 9.35 -17.47
CA ALA A 66 -2.82 10.80 -17.30
C ALA A 66 -2.25 11.21 -15.93
N VAL A 67 -1.67 12.40 -15.87
CA VAL A 67 -0.94 12.88 -14.70
C VAL A 67 -1.86 13.04 -13.47
N ARG A 68 -3.02 13.64 -13.64
CA ARG A 68 -3.90 13.97 -12.49
C ARG A 68 -4.48 12.73 -11.83
N PRO A 69 -5.09 11.78 -12.56
CA PRO A 69 -5.55 10.55 -11.92
C PRO A 69 -4.42 9.78 -11.22
N TRP A 70 -3.22 9.75 -11.83
CA TRP A 70 -2.06 9.11 -11.21
C TRP A 70 -1.66 9.80 -9.92
N GLN A 71 -1.59 11.13 -9.92
CA GLN A 71 -1.23 11.91 -8.73
C GLN A 71 -2.23 11.68 -7.60
N PHE A 72 -3.52 11.65 -7.90
CA PHE A 72 -4.55 11.40 -6.89
C PHE A 72 -4.48 9.96 -6.36
N ALA A 73 -4.51 8.98 -7.25
CA ALA A 73 -4.65 7.57 -6.85
C ALA A 73 -3.35 6.96 -6.35
N VAL A 74 -2.23 7.20 -7.04
CA VAL A 74 -0.98 6.54 -6.71
C VAL A 74 -0.15 7.38 -5.75
N THR A 75 0.23 8.57 -6.16
CA THR A 75 1.11 9.41 -5.34
C THR A 75 0.43 9.82 -4.04
N GLY A 76 -0.83 10.22 -4.11
CA GLY A 76 -1.60 10.65 -2.94
C GLY A 76 -2.19 9.48 -2.16
N PHE A 77 -3.19 8.80 -2.75
CA PHE A 77 -3.94 7.77 -2.02
C PHE A 77 -3.04 6.61 -1.59
N LEU A 78 -2.42 5.92 -2.53
CA LEU A 78 -1.59 4.76 -2.21
C LEU A 78 -0.34 5.17 -1.44
N GLY A 79 0.22 6.34 -1.71
CA GLY A 79 1.37 6.87 -0.99
C GLY A 79 1.11 7.05 0.50
N CYS A 80 -0.10 7.39 0.91
CA CYS A 80 -0.49 7.50 2.31
C CYS A 80 -1.22 6.27 2.85
N TYR A 81 -1.77 5.45 1.97
CA TYR A 81 -2.42 4.19 2.35
C TYR A 81 -1.39 3.15 2.81
N THR A 82 -0.30 2.97 2.06
CA THR A 82 0.77 2.04 2.44
C THR A 82 1.73 2.70 3.43
N THR A 83 2.51 1.89 4.16
CA THR A 83 3.41 2.43 5.17
C THR A 83 4.64 1.55 5.39
N VAL A 84 5.82 2.15 5.30
CA VAL A 84 7.09 1.54 5.71
C VAL A 84 7.40 1.87 7.16
N SER A 85 6.99 3.06 7.63
CA SER A 85 7.26 3.49 9.00
C SER A 85 6.59 2.60 10.04
N SER A 86 5.31 2.30 9.88
CA SER A 86 4.60 1.38 10.78
C SER A 86 5.19 -0.02 10.73
N PHE A 87 5.51 -0.49 9.54
CA PHE A 87 6.16 -1.79 9.33
C PHE A 87 7.50 -1.86 10.09
N SER A 88 8.33 -0.85 9.95
CA SER A 88 9.64 -0.80 10.59
C SER A 88 9.53 -0.74 12.10
N LEU A 89 8.65 0.12 12.63
CA LEU A 89 8.43 0.24 14.07
C LEU A 89 7.91 -1.05 14.67
N GLN A 90 6.95 -1.70 14.03
CA GLN A 90 6.37 -2.94 14.51
C GLN A 90 7.36 -4.10 14.46
N THR A 91 8.18 -4.16 13.42
CA THR A 91 9.25 -5.15 13.30
C THR A 91 10.30 -4.95 14.40
N LEU A 92 10.69 -3.71 14.63
CA LEU A 92 11.65 -3.37 15.69
C LEU A 92 11.09 -3.70 17.08
N ALA A 93 9.81 -3.41 17.32
CA ALA A 93 9.15 -3.73 18.58
C ALA A 93 9.17 -5.23 18.85
N LEU A 94 8.86 -6.05 17.84
CA LEU A 94 8.93 -7.50 17.97
C LEU A 94 10.35 -7.98 18.30
N ALA A 95 11.36 -7.41 17.65
CA ALA A 95 12.76 -7.74 17.91
C ALA A 95 13.18 -7.37 19.34
N ARG A 96 12.75 -6.19 19.80
CA ARG A 96 13.07 -5.74 21.17
C ARG A 96 12.40 -6.57 22.24
N ASP A 97 11.23 -7.12 21.95
CA ASP A 97 10.49 -7.99 22.88
C ASP A 97 11.03 -9.43 22.89
N GLY A 98 12.11 -9.68 22.16
CA GLY A 98 12.69 -11.01 22.05
C GLY A 98 11.98 -11.94 21.07
N GLU A 99 11.00 -11.41 20.31
CA GLU A 99 10.21 -12.16 19.34
C GLU A 99 10.89 -12.15 17.96
N MET A 100 12.13 -12.67 17.89
CA MET A 100 12.92 -12.61 16.66
C MET A 100 12.29 -13.41 15.52
N ALA A 101 11.62 -14.52 15.81
CA ALA A 101 10.93 -15.30 14.79
C ALA A 101 9.80 -14.49 14.15
N ARG A 102 9.02 -13.78 14.98
CA ARG A 102 7.94 -12.92 14.49
C ARG A 102 8.47 -11.71 13.74
N ALA A 103 9.55 -11.09 14.23
CA ALA A 103 10.18 -9.96 13.56
C ALA A 103 10.69 -10.37 12.17
N SER A 104 11.42 -11.47 12.10
CA SER A 104 11.93 -12.02 10.83
C SER A 104 10.77 -12.43 9.92
N GLY A 105 9.75 -13.07 10.48
CA GLY A 105 8.56 -13.47 9.75
C GLY A 105 7.83 -12.28 9.14
N ASN A 106 7.67 -11.19 9.90
CA ASN A 106 7.05 -9.97 9.39
C ASN A 106 7.86 -9.39 8.23
N LEU A 107 9.17 -9.31 8.38
CA LEU A 107 10.06 -8.78 7.35
C LEU A 107 9.97 -9.60 6.06
N LEU A 108 10.18 -10.91 6.17
CA LEU A 108 10.22 -11.80 5.00
C LEU A 108 8.85 -11.95 4.35
N LEU A 109 7.80 -12.12 5.17
CA LEU A 109 6.45 -12.31 4.68
C LEU A 109 5.92 -11.05 4.00
N SER A 110 6.14 -9.88 4.62
CA SER A 110 5.71 -8.60 4.04
C SER A 110 6.39 -8.35 2.70
N LEU A 111 7.71 -8.54 2.64
CA LEU A 111 8.47 -8.34 1.41
C LEU A 111 8.00 -9.31 0.31
N SER A 112 7.91 -10.59 0.64
CA SER A 112 7.49 -11.62 -0.34
C SER A 112 6.07 -11.39 -0.84
N LEU A 113 5.14 -11.13 0.09
CA LEU A 113 3.73 -10.93 -0.27
C LEU A 113 3.52 -9.64 -1.05
N CYS A 114 4.22 -8.55 -0.70
CA CYS A 114 4.09 -7.30 -1.44
C CYS A 114 4.65 -7.43 -2.85
N LEU A 115 5.79 -8.08 -3.02
CA LEU A 115 6.35 -8.33 -4.35
C LEU A 115 5.45 -9.23 -5.19
N ALA A 116 4.93 -10.30 -4.59
CA ALA A 116 3.98 -11.19 -5.26
C ALA A 116 2.68 -10.45 -5.60
N ALA A 117 2.20 -9.60 -4.70
CA ALA A 117 0.96 -8.83 -4.91
C ALA A 117 1.10 -7.83 -6.05
N VAL A 118 2.22 -7.10 -6.13
CA VAL A 118 2.42 -6.12 -7.21
C VAL A 118 2.54 -6.85 -8.55
N ALA A 119 3.22 -7.99 -8.59
CA ALA A 119 3.33 -8.80 -9.80
C ALA A 119 1.97 -9.35 -10.23
N ALA A 120 1.21 -9.88 -9.28
CA ALA A 120 -0.13 -10.39 -9.55
C ALA A 120 -1.09 -9.29 -10.00
N GLY A 121 -1.02 -8.12 -9.36
CA GLY A 121 -1.82 -6.96 -9.73
C GLY A 121 -1.49 -6.47 -11.13
N PHE A 122 -0.22 -6.40 -11.47
CA PHE A 122 0.21 -5.99 -12.80
C PHE A 122 -0.26 -7.00 -13.86
N ALA A 123 -0.10 -8.30 -13.59
CA ALA A 123 -0.56 -9.35 -14.49
C ALA A 123 -2.08 -9.30 -14.69
N ALA A 124 -2.83 -9.13 -13.59
CA ALA A 124 -4.28 -9.00 -13.66
C ALA A 124 -4.69 -7.75 -14.45
N GLY A 125 -4.01 -6.64 -14.22
CA GLY A 125 -4.25 -5.39 -14.95
C GLY A 125 -3.96 -5.51 -16.43
N LEU A 126 -2.88 -6.18 -16.81
CA LEU A 126 -2.57 -6.44 -18.20
C LEU A 126 -3.66 -7.29 -18.87
N HIS A 127 -4.20 -8.26 -18.14
CA HIS A 127 -5.27 -9.11 -18.66
C HIS A 127 -6.56 -8.31 -18.92
N VAL A 128 -6.87 -7.34 -18.05
CA VAL A 128 -8.08 -6.52 -18.15
C VAL A 128 -7.90 -5.35 -19.10
N PHE A 129 -6.75 -4.68 -19.07
CA PHE A 129 -6.51 -3.42 -19.79
C PHE A 129 -5.57 -3.59 -21.01
N GLY A 130 -4.90 -4.71 -21.09
CA GLY A 130 -3.98 -5.00 -22.20
C GLY A 130 -4.69 -5.68 -23.39
#